data_2fbadd345916b0d94f98acf8b3a19bec
#
_entry.id   2fbadd345916b0d94f98acf8b3a19bec
#
_cell.length_a   1.000
_cell.length_b   1.000
_cell.length_c   1.000
_cell.angle_alpha   90.00
_cell.angle_beta   90.00
_cell.angle_gamma   90.00
#
_symmetry.space_group_name_H-M   'P 1'
#
loop_
_entity.id
_entity.type
_entity.pdbx_description
1 polymer ?
#
loop_
_entity_poly.entity_id
_entity_poly.type
_entity_poly.pdbx_seq_one_letter_code
_entity_poly.pdbx_strand_id
1 'polypeptide(L)'
;MFAFKSLLNMPRFEAIAVALALVAAMGYTIISLEWLPHMSIVTAIVVLLLYGLMRGLKYQDMQNGMIGAVGQGMGAIYLFFFIGLMVSALMMSGAIPTLMYYGFGLISPTYFYFSAFALCSIIGISIGSSLTTCATVGVAFMGMAAAFHADMAMTAGAIVSGAFFGDKMSPLSDTTGISASIVGIDLFEHIKNMMYTTVPAWLISAALMLWLLPNVAAHDMNSVETFRAQLEATGLVHAYSLIPFALLVILALMRVNAIVAMLFTVVVALIVTYFHSTPDLKQLGAWFYGGYKLEGEAFKDIARLISRGGLESMFFTQTIVILGMSLGGLLFSIGVIPSLLEAIRAFLTNAGRATFSVAMTSVGVNFLIGEQYLSILLSGETFKPVYDKLGLHSRNLARTLEDAGTVINPLVPWSVCGVFISHALGVPVWEYLPYAFFCYLSLALTLVFGWTGLTLSKK
;
A
#
# COMPACT_ATOMS: atom_id res chain seq x y z
N MET A 1 -8.84 -10.25 20.41
CA MET A 1 -7.93 -10.56 21.52
C MET A 1 -6.73 -11.30 20.93
N PHE A 2 -5.50 -10.73 21.05
CA PHE A 2 -4.32 -11.34 20.44
C PHE A 2 -4.14 -12.77 20.90
N ALA A 3 -3.98 -13.69 19.94
CA ALA A 3 -3.60 -15.08 20.20
C ALA A 3 -2.15 -15.20 20.74
N PHE A 4 -1.42 -14.05 20.85
CA PHE A 4 -0.01 -14.04 21.25
C PHE A 4 0.13 -13.60 22.70
N LYS A 5 0.81 -14.42 23.47
CA LYS A 5 1.22 -14.10 24.83
C LYS A 5 2.69 -13.67 24.78
N SER A 6 3.02 -12.53 25.40
CA SER A 6 4.44 -12.21 25.66
C SER A 6 5.04 -13.28 26.56
N LEU A 7 6.15 -13.84 26.13
CA LEU A 7 6.86 -14.90 26.85
C LEU A 7 7.90 -14.32 27.83
N LEU A 8 8.32 -13.08 27.57
CA LEU A 8 9.35 -12.40 28.36
C LEU A 8 8.84 -11.03 28.80
N ASN A 9 9.06 -10.70 30.09
CA ASN A 9 8.91 -9.33 30.57
C ASN A 9 10.22 -8.60 30.32
N MET A 10 10.31 -7.93 29.16
CA MET A 10 11.51 -7.22 28.76
C MET A 10 11.57 -5.83 29.42
N PRO A 11 12.72 -5.41 30.01
CA PRO A 11 12.89 -4.04 30.49
C PRO A 11 12.70 -3.00 29.37
N ARG A 12 12.07 -1.86 29.67
CA ARG A 12 11.75 -0.82 28.68
C ARG A 12 12.97 -0.34 27.89
N PHE A 13 14.10 -0.11 28.56
CA PHE A 13 15.35 0.32 27.90
C PHE A 13 15.88 -0.73 26.92
N GLU A 14 15.80 -2.00 27.29
CA GLU A 14 16.21 -3.11 26.45
C GLU A 14 15.30 -3.24 25.23
N ALA A 15 13.98 -3.12 25.38
CA ALA A 15 13.02 -3.13 24.29
C ALA A 15 13.26 -1.97 23.29
N ILE A 16 13.53 -0.77 23.79
CA ILE A 16 13.87 0.41 22.96
C ILE A 16 15.18 0.16 22.21
N ALA A 17 16.21 -0.34 22.90
CA ALA A 17 17.52 -0.61 22.30
C ALA A 17 17.42 -1.67 21.19
N VAL A 18 16.69 -2.76 21.44
CA VAL A 18 16.46 -3.83 20.43
C VAL A 18 15.69 -3.26 19.22
N ALA A 19 14.63 -2.49 19.46
CA ALA A 19 13.84 -1.91 18.37
C ALA A 19 14.66 -0.92 17.52
N LEU A 20 15.42 -0.03 18.15
CA LEU A 20 16.29 0.92 17.45
C LEU A 20 17.42 0.22 16.68
N ALA A 21 18.06 -0.77 17.30
CA ALA A 21 19.12 -1.56 16.66
C ALA A 21 18.58 -2.32 15.44
N LEU A 22 17.35 -2.88 15.54
CA LEU A 22 16.69 -3.57 14.44
C LEU A 22 16.42 -2.63 13.27
N VAL A 23 15.75 -1.49 13.52
CA VAL A 23 15.42 -0.52 12.48
C VAL A 23 16.69 0.05 11.83
N ALA A 24 17.70 0.38 12.63
CA ALA A 24 18.98 0.87 12.12
C ALA A 24 19.72 -0.19 11.28
N ALA A 25 19.74 -1.44 11.71
CA ALA A 25 20.37 -2.54 10.98
C ALA A 25 19.63 -2.82 9.65
N MET A 26 18.29 -2.88 9.68
CA MET A 26 17.50 -3.07 8.46
C MET A 26 17.65 -1.88 7.50
N GLY A 27 17.59 -0.66 8.00
CA GLY A 27 17.80 0.54 7.20
C GLY A 27 19.20 0.55 6.57
N TYR A 28 20.24 0.26 7.33
CA TYR A 28 21.61 0.20 6.81
C TYR A 28 21.78 -0.90 5.76
N THR A 29 21.29 -2.10 6.01
CA THR A 29 21.45 -3.22 5.06
C THR A 29 20.68 -3.00 3.77
N ILE A 30 19.47 -2.42 3.84
CA ILE A 30 18.62 -2.18 2.66
C ILE A 30 19.11 -0.96 1.88
N ILE A 31 19.40 0.17 2.56
CA ILE A 31 19.70 1.44 1.89
C ILE A 31 21.17 1.56 1.51
N SER A 32 22.09 1.19 2.42
CA SER A 32 23.54 1.38 2.21
C SER A 32 24.22 0.17 1.58
N LEU A 33 23.77 -1.06 1.91
CA LEU A 33 24.34 -2.30 1.34
C LEU A 33 23.52 -2.84 0.16
N GLU A 34 22.39 -2.18 -0.18
CA GLU A 34 21.47 -2.58 -1.26
C GLU A 34 21.00 -4.05 -1.15
N TRP A 35 20.92 -4.57 0.07
CA TRP A 35 20.38 -5.90 0.29
C TRP A 35 18.90 -5.95 -0.06
N LEU A 36 18.48 -7.09 -0.63
CA LEU A 36 17.06 -7.37 -0.76
C LEU A 36 16.43 -7.39 0.64
N PRO A 37 15.25 -6.78 0.83
CA PRO A 37 14.55 -6.73 2.13
C PRO A 37 14.41 -8.10 2.80
N HIS A 38 14.24 -9.17 2.02
CA HIS A 38 14.18 -10.55 2.50
C HIS A 38 15.40 -10.91 3.35
N MET A 39 16.60 -10.62 2.86
CA MET A 39 17.85 -10.96 3.57
C MET A 39 17.96 -10.18 4.88
N SER A 40 17.59 -8.92 4.88
CA SER A 40 17.59 -8.08 6.07
C SER A 40 16.61 -8.60 7.13
N ILE A 41 15.39 -8.97 6.72
CA ILE A 41 14.36 -9.50 7.63
C ILE A 41 14.77 -10.89 8.16
N VAL A 42 15.26 -11.78 7.30
CA VAL A 42 15.73 -13.12 7.72
C VAL A 42 16.89 -12.99 8.73
N THR A 43 17.85 -12.12 8.47
CA THR A 43 18.96 -11.86 9.38
C THR A 43 18.45 -11.36 10.74
N ALA A 44 17.49 -10.43 10.73
CA ALA A 44 16.83 -9.93 11.93
C ALA A 44 16.13 -11.05 12.70
N ILE A 45 15.37 -11.92 12.03
CA ILE A 45 14.71 -13.08 12.65
C ILE A 45 15.75 -14.02 13.30
N VAL A 46 16.83 -14.35 12.59
CA VAL A 46 17.88 -15.22 13.12
C VAL A 46 18.52 -14.62 14.37
N VAL A 47 18.91 -13.34 14.34
CA VAL A 47 19.49 -12.65 15.50
C VAL A 47 18.54 -12.64 16.68
N LEU A 48 17.24 -12.34 16.45
CA LEU A 48 16.24 -12.31 17.52
C LEU A 48 15.89 -13.70 18.06
N LEU A 49 15.91 -14.75 17.24
CA LEU A 49 15.77 -16.13 17.71
C LEU A 49 16.93 -16.53 18.63
N LEU A 50 18.17 -16.24 18.21
CA LEU A 50 19.35 -16.49 19.05
C LEU A 50 19.27 -15.70 20.36
N TYR A 51 18.88 -14.43 20.30
CA TYR A 51 18.66 -13.62 21.49
C TYR A 51 17.59 -14.25 22.41
N GLY A 52 16.45 -14.67 21.89
CA GLY A 52 15.40 -15.33 22.67
C GLY A 52 15.87 -16.64 23.33
N LEU A 53 16.64 -17.46 22.62
CA LEU A 53 17.25 -18.68 23.14
C LEU A 53 18.25 -18.39 24.29
N MET A 54 19.09 -17.35 24.13
CA MET A 54 20.01 -16.88 25.17
C MET A 54 19.27 -16.39 26.42
N ARG A 55 18.04 -15.89 26.26
CA ARG A 55 17.17 -15.47 27.37
C ARG A 55 16.34 -16.62 27.97
N GLY A 56 16.58 -17.85 27.51
CA GLY A 56 15.94 -19.05 28.03
C GLY A 56 14.56 -19.37 27.47
N LEU A 57 14.15 -18.71 26.39
CA LEU A 57 12.90 -19.03 25.67
C LEU A 57 13.05 -20.33 24.87
N LYS A 58 11.98 -21.11 24.79
CA LYS A 58 11.96 -22.30 23.94
C LYS A 58 11.71 -21.91 22.49
N TYR A 59 12.43 -22.53 21.57
CA TYR A 59 12.24 -22.30 20.12
C TYR A 59 10.78 -22.49 19.69
N GLN A 60 10.12 -23.55 20.19
CA GLN A 60 8.73 -23.88 19.84
C GLN A 60 7.75 -22.73 20.18
N ASP A 61 7.94 -22.06 21.32
CA ASP A 61 7.05 -20.98 21.73
C ASP A 61 7.24 -19.73 20.86
N MET A 62 8.48 -19.42 20.49
CA MET A 62 8.80 -18.34 19.54
C MET A 62 8.26 -18.66 18.14
N GLN A 63 8.42 -19.90 17.66
CA GLN A 63 7.88 -20.39 16.40
C GLN A 63 6.35 -20.28 16.35
N ASN A 64 5.66 -20.66 17.43
CA ASN A 64 4.19 -20.52 17.52
C ASN A 64 3.76 -19.05 17.40
N GLY A 65 4.51 -18.11 17.99
CA GLY A 65 4.26 -16.67 17.82
C GLY A 65 4.42 -16.21 16.36
N MET A 66 5.48 -16.67 15.69
CA MET A 66 5.70 -16.37 14.26
C MET A 66 4.57 -16.93 13.38
N ILE A 67 4.21 -18.21 13.53
CA ILE A 67 3.15 -18.87 12.78
C ILE A 67 1.81 -18.17 13.00
N GLY A 68 1.49 -17.87 14.25
CA GLY A 68 0.24 -17.20 14.60
C GLY A 68 0.13 -15.81 13.95
N ALA A 69 1.23 -15.05 13.89
CA ALA A 69 1.25 -13.75 13.21
C ALA A 69 1.01 -13.90 11.70
N VAL A 70 1.70 -14.83 11.05
CA VAL A 70 1.49 -15.13 9.61
C VAL A 70 0.04 -15.52 9.33
N GLY A 71 -0.58 -16.32 10.22
CA GLY A 71 -1.98 -16.71 10.10
C GLY A 71 -2.95 -15.52 10.01
N GLN A 72 -2.66 -14.41 10.70
CA GLN A 72 -3.47 -13.18 10.62
C GLN A 72 -3.32 -12.46 9.28
N GLY A 73 -2.18 -12.59 8.59
CA GLY A 73 -1.91 -11.98 7.30
C GLY A 73 -2.30 -12.81 6.08
N MET A 74 -2.88 -13.99 6.28
CA MET A 74 -3.23 -14.89 5.16
C MET A 74 -4.17 -14.23 4.14
N GLY A 75 -5.08 -13.36 4.59
CA GLY A 75 -5.97 -12.62 3.69
C GLY A 75 -5.22 -11.75 2.68
N ALA A 76 -4.19 -11.04 3.13
CA ALA A 76 -3.33 -10.22 2.26
C ALA A 76 -2.53 -11.10 1.28
N ILE A 77 -2.01 -12.24 1.74
CA ILE A 77 -1.27 -13.18 0.90
C ILE A 77 -2.15 -13.69 -0.25
N TYR A 78 -3.41 -14.08 0.04
CA TYR A 78 -4.35 -14.48 -1.01
C TYR A 78 -4.66 -13.33 -1.98
N LEU A 79 -4.86 -12.11 -1.47
CA LEU A 79 -5.13 -10.94 -2.28
C LEU A 79 -4.04 -10.72 -3.34
N PHE A 80 -2.77 -10.86 -2.98
CA PHE A 80 -1.66 -10.69 -3.92
C PHE A 80 -1.67 -11.70 -5.07
N PHE A 81 -2.05 -12.96 -4.83
CA PHE A 81 -2.21 -13.93 -5.91
C PHE A 81 -3.23 -13.45 -6.94
N PHE A 82 -4.40 -12.98 -6.47
CA PHE A 82 -5.45 -12.49 -7.38
C PHE A 82 -5.09 -11.18 -8.07
N ILE A 83 -4.33 -10.29 -7.42
CA ILE A 83 -3.80 -9.08 -8.09
C ILE A 83 -2.86 -9.49 -9.22
N GLY A 84 -1.94 -10.42 -9.02
CA GLY A 84 -1.03 -10.88 -10.06
C GLY A 84 -1.75 -11.44 -11.28
N LEU A 85 -2.76 -12.31 -11.04
CA LEU A 85 -3.63 -12.85 -12.11
C LEU A 85 -4.40 -11.74 -12.83
N MET A 86 -4.99 -10.81 -12.08
CA MET A 86 -5.79 -9.72 -12.63
C MET A 86 -4.95 -8.79 -13.50
N VAL A 87 -3.75 -8.41 -13.05
CA VAL A 87 -2.86 -7.53 -13.85
C VAL A 87 -2.51 -8.23 -15.16
N SER A 88 -2.14 -9.51 -15.15
CA SER A 88 -1.89 -10.27 -16.39
C SER A 88 -3.12 -10.30 -17.31
N ALA A 89 -4.32 -10.55 -16.75
CA ALA A 89 -5.57 -10.58 -17.49
C ALA A 89 -5.91 -9.21 -18.10
N LEU A 90 -5.72 -8.11 -17.37
CA LEU A 90 -5.94 -6.75 -17.86
C LEU A 90 -4.90 -6.35 -18.92
N MET A 91 -3.69 -6.89 -18.89
CA MET A 91 -2.70 -6.69 -19.95
C MET A 91 -3.08 -7.44 -21.22
N MET A 92 -3.34 -8.75 -21.16
CA MET A 92 -3.65 -9.57 -22.34
C MET A 92 -4.98 -9.22 -22.98
N SER A 93 -5.96 -8.72 -22.23
CA SER A 93 -7.22 -8.20 -22.78
C SER A 93 -7.10 -6.82 -23.41
N GLY A 94 -5.93 -6.18 -23.30
CA GLY A 94 -5.70 -4.83 -23.81
C GLY A 94 -6.30 -3.72 -22.93
N ALA A 95 -6.85 -4.02 -21.75
CA ALA A 95 -7.48 -3.01 -20.89
C ALA A 95 -6.50 -1.91 -20.46
N ILE A 96 -5.32 -2.28 -19.93
CA ILE A 96 -4.29 -1.30 -19.53
C ILE A 96 -3.70 -0.57 -20.75
N PRO A 97 -3.28 -1.24 -21.85
CA PRO A 97 -2.87 -0.57 -23.07
C PRO A 97 -3.89 0.44 -23.61
N THR A 98 -5.18 0.08 -23.58
CA THR A 98 -6.27 0.97 -24.02
C THR A 98 -6.47 2.17 -23.10
N LEU A 99 -6.35 1.97 -21.76
CA LEU A 99 -6.34 3.07 -20.80
C LEU A 99 -5.18 4.04 -21.06
N MET A 100 -3.99 3.54 -21.36
CA MET A 100 -2.84 4.37 -21.73
C MET A 100 -3.11 5.15 -23.01
N TYR A 101 -3.60 4.49 -24.06
CA TYR A 101 -3.89 5.08 -25.37
C TYR A 101 -4.88 6.25 -25.28
N TYR A 102 -6.01 6.06 -24.60
CA TYR A 102 -6.98 7.16 -24.40
C TYR A 102 -6.48 8.20 -23.40
N GLY A 103 -5.71 7.78 -22.40
CA GLY A 103 -5.08 8.67 -21.43
C GLY A 103 -4.18 9.71 -22.10
N PHE A 104 -3.39 9.32 -23.10
CA PHE A 104 -2.58 10.24 -23.88
C PHE A 104 -3.39 11.32 -24.60
N GLY A 105 -4.65 11.05 -24.97
CA GLY A 105 -5.53 12.03 -25.61
C GLY A 105 -6.28 12.95 -24.64
N LEU A 106 -6.43 12.52 -23.36
CA LEU A 106 -7.24 13.22 -22.37
C LEU A 106 -6.40 13.99 -21.35
N ILE A 107 -5.17 13.53 -21.09
CA ILE A 107 -4.31 14.06 -20.02
C ILE A 107 -3.33 15.05 -20.64
N SER A 108 -3.40 16.31 -20.16
CA SER A 108 -2.42 17.31 -20.53
C SER A 108 -1.06 16.96 -19.92
N PRO A 109 0.01 16.90 -20.72
CA PRO A 109 1.35 16.71 -20.21
C PRO A 109 1.75 17.71 -19.11
N THR A 110 1.32 18.97 -19.25
CA THR A 110 1.61 20.04 -18.30
C THR A 110 1.08 19.76 -16.89
N TYR A 111 -0.09 19.12 -16.78
CA TYR A 111 -0.71 18.80 -15.49
C TYR A 111 -0.65 17.30 -15.18
N PHE A 112 0.34 16.62 -15.70
CA PHE A 112 0.42 15.15 -15.66
C PHE A 112 0.42 14.59 -14.22
N TYR A 113 1.25 15.11 -13.32
CA TYR A 113 1.32 14.64 -11.93
C TYR A 113 0.01 14.87 -11.18
N PHE A 114 -0.60 16.05 -11.36
CA PHE A 114 -1.91 16.32 -10.79
C PHE A 114 -3.00 15.39 -11.35
N SER A 115 -2.99 15.13 -12.66
CA SER A 115 -3.93 14.20 -13.29
C SER A 115 -3.77 12.77 -12.76
N ALA A 116 -2.53 12.30 -12.59
CA ALA A 116 -2.24 11.00 -11.99
C ALA A 116 -2.77 10.93 -10.55
N PHE A 117 -2.49 11.94 -9.73
CA PHE A 117 -2.97 12.06 -8.35
C PHE A 117 -4.51 12.07 -8.29
N ALA A 118 -5.16 12.94 -9.06
CA ALA A 118 -6.61 13.13 -9.03
C ALA A 118 -7.36 11.88 -9.54
N LEU A 119 -6.92 11.28 -10.65
CA LEU A 119 -7.56 10.09 -11.20
C LEU A 119 -7.33 8.86 -10.30
N CYS A 120 -6.13 8.67 -9.75
CA CYS A 120 -5.90 7.63 -8.76
C CYS A 120 -6.73 7.84 -7.48
N SER A 121 -7.01 9.09 -7.08
CA SER A 121 -7.91 9.41 -5.97
C SER A 121 -9.34 8.95 -6.27
N ILE A 122 -9.88 9.30 -7.43
CA ILE A 122 -11.26 8.96 -7.83
C ILE A 122 -11.42 7.43 -7.96
N ILE A 123 -10.50 6.80 -8.66
CA ILE A 123 -10.52 5.34 -8.88
C ILE A 123 -10.31 4.60 -7.56
N GLY A 124 -9.40 5.09 -6.71
CA GLY A 124 -9.16 4.53 -5.38
C GLY A 124 -10.38 4.56 -4.48
N ILE A 125 -11.16 5.67 -4.46
CA ILE A 125 -12.46 5.73 -3.75
C ILE A 125 -13.41 4.66 -4.29
N SER A 126 -13.45 4.49 -5.61
CA SER A 126 -14.37 3.56 -6.26
C SER A 126 -14.01 2.10 -5.97
N ILE A 127 -12.73 1.75 -6.01
CA ILE A 127 -12.23 0.37 -5.81
C ILE A 127 -12.10 0.04 -4.31
N GLY A 128 -11.74 1.02 -3.47
CA GLY A 128 -11.50 0.81 -2.03
C GLY A 128 -10.21 0.03 -1.74
N SER A 129 -9.21 0.12 -2.63
CA SER A 129 -7.92 -0.54 -2.45
C SER A 129 -6.81 0.25 -3.11
N SER A 130 -5.89 0.76 -2.30
CA SER A 130 -4.69 1.47 -2.77
C SER A 130 -3.80 0.58 -3.62
N LEU A 131 -3.59 -0.67 -3.21
CA LEU A 131 -2.74 -1.62 -3.93
C LEU A 131 -3.31 -1.96 -5.32
N THR A 132 -4.61 -2.22 -5.41
CA THR A 132 -5.29 -2.48 -6.69
C THR A 132 -5.22 -1.26 -7.60
N THR A 133 -5.42 -0.06 -7.07
CA THR A 133 -5.32 1.20 -7.83
C THR A 133 -3.90 1.40 -8.39
N CYS A 134 -2.87 1.19 -7.57
CA CYS A 134 -1.48 1.26 -8.02
C CYS A 134 -1.16 0.22 -9.10
N ALA A 135 -1.64 -1.02 -8.94
CA ALA A 135 -1.38 -2.12 -9.86
C ALA A 135 -2.15 -2.05 -11.18
N THR A 136 -3.19 -1.21 -11.27
CA THR A 136 -4.02 -1.05 -12.47
C THR A 136 -3.77 0.32 -13.12
N VAL A 137 -4.47 1.33 -12.68
CA VAL A 137 -4.36 2.70 -13.21
C VAL A 137 -2.97 3.29 -12.97
N GLY A 138 -2.36 3.00 -11.80
CA GLY A 138 -1.00 3.43 -11.52
C GLY A 138 0.01 2.94 -12.56
N VAL A 139 -0.07 1.67 -12.94
CA VAL A 139 0.82 1.10 -13.98
C VAL A 139 0.59 1.80 -15.33
N ALA A 140 -0.66 2.15 -15.69
CA ALA A 140 -0.94 2.91 -16.92
C ALA A 140 -0.29 4.30 -16.85
N PHE A 141 -0.37 5.01 -15.73
CA PHE A 141 0.31 6.30 -15.55
C PHE A 141 1.83 6.19 -15.60
N MET A 142 2.44 5.12 -15.07
CA MET A 142 3.88 4.89 -15.20
C MET A 142 4.31 4.70 -16.66
N GLY A 143 3.48 4.01 -17.44
CA GLY A 143 3.70 3.88 -18.89
C GLY A 143 3.58 5.22 -19.61
N MET A 144 2.60 6.04 -19.27
CA MET A 144 2.46 7.39 -19.84
C MET A 144 3.61 8.31 -19.39
N ALA A 145 4.09 8.20 -18.15
CA ALA A 145 5.25 8.95 -17.68
C ALA A 145 6.50 8.68 -18.50
N ALA A 146 6.75 7.42 -18.84
CA ALA A 146 7.88 7.03 -19.69
C ALA A 146 7.77 7.68 -21.10
N ALA A 147 6.57 7.70 -21.69
CA ALA A 147 6.34 8.33 -23.00
C ALA A 147 6.42 9.87 -22.96
N PHE A 148 5.99 10.49 -21.86
CA PHE A 148 6.08 11.93 -21.65
C PHE A 148 7.47 12.37 -21.15
N HIS A 149 8.41 11.46 -20.93
CA HIS A 149 9.69 11.73 -20.24
C HIS A 149 9.51 12.45 -18.90
N ALA A 150 8.38 12.18 -18.23
CA ALA A 150 8.09 12.71 -16.90
C ALA A 150 8.93 11.98 -15.85
N ASP A 151 9.21 12.65 -14.73
CA ASP A 151 9.97 12.04 -13.63
C ASP A 151 9.18 10.87 -13.04
N MET A 152 9.81 9.68 -13.03
CA MET A 152 9.17 8.44 -12.58
C MET A 152 8.91 8.44 -11.09
N ALA A 153 9.78 9.04 -10.29
CA ALA A 153 9.64 9.12 -8.84
C ALA A 153 8.49 10.06 -8.45
N MET A 154 8.39 11.22 -9.09
CA MET A 154 7.26 12.14 -8.90
C MET A 154 5.95 11.52 -9.34
N THR A 155 5.95 10.80 -10.47
CA THR A 155 4.76 10.08 -10.95
C THR A 155 4.31 9.02 -9.95
N ALA A 156 5.24 8.20 -9.46
CA ALA A 156 4.93 7.18 -8.46
C ALA A 156 4.41 7.81 -7.16
N GLY A 157 5.01 8.92 -6.69
CA GLY A 157 4.55 9.66 -5.52
C GLY A 157 3.13 10.23 -5.69
N ALA A 158 2.79 10.74 -6.89
CA ALA A 158 1.45 11.20 -7.23
C ALA A 158 0.43 10.04 -7.21
N ILE A 159 0.77 8.90 -7.82
CA ILE A 159 -0.05 7.69 -7.84
C ILE A 159 -0.30 7.19 -6.40
N VAL A 160 0.74 7.05 -5.61
CA VAL A 160 0.66 6.59 -4.21
C VAL A 160 -0.20 7.54 -3.39
N SER A 161 0.03 8.85 -3.49
CA SER A 161 -0.78 9.86 -2.80
C SER A 161 -2.26 9.75 -3.17
N GLY A 162 -2.58 9.61 -4.46
CA GLY A 162 -3.97 9.48 -4.92
C GLY A 162 -4.61 8.17 -4.49
N ALA A 163 -3.91 7.05 -4.66
CA ALA A 163 -4.40 5.73 -4.31
C ALA A 163 -4.72 5.59 -2.82
N PHE A 164 -3.85 6.08 -1.94
CA PHE A 164 -4.06 6.04 -0.49
C PHE A 164 -5.11 7.04 0.00
N PHE A 165 -5.25 8.20 -0.66
CA PHE A 165 -6.41 9.05 -0.44
C PHE A 165 -7.71 8.33 -0.76
N GLY A 166 -7.76 7.68 -1.94
CA GLY A 166 -8.96 6.98 -2.40
C GLY A 166 -9.33 5.81 -1.48
N ASP A 167 -8.37 4.99 -1.13
CA ASP A 167 -8.52 3.87 -0.19
C ASP A 167 -9.11 4.37 1.14
N LYS A 168 -8.46 5.35 1.76
CA LYS A 168 -8.88 5.92 3.05
C LYS A 168 -10.30 6.50 3.03
N MET A 169 -10.74 7.09 1.92
CA MET A 169 -12.07 7.70 1.80
C MET A 169 -13.15 6.73 1.31
N SER A 170 -12.77 5.52 0.94
CA SER A 170 -13.69 4.51 0.43
C SER A 170 -14.40 3.76 1.56
N PRO A 171 -15.73 3.64 1.51
CA PRO A 171 -16.47 2.75 2.42
C PRO A 171 -16.23 1.25 2.12
N LEU A 172 -15.49 0.94 1.05
CA LEU A 172 -15.12 -0.42 0.63
C LEU A 172 -13.73 -0.82 1.12
N SER A 173 -13.00 0.11 1.72
CA SER A 173 -11.65 -0.13 2.22
C SER A 173 -11.65 -1.02 3.45
N ASP A 174 -10.80 -2.05 3.40
CA ASP A 174 -10.61 -2.98 4.52
C ASP A 174 -10.01 -2.27 5.74
N THR A 175 -9.03 -1.39 5.55
CA THR A 175 -8.37 -0.66 6.64
C THR A 175 -9.34 0.29 7.33
N THR A 176 -10.14 1.03 6.56
CA THR A 176 -11.18 1.92 7.07
C THR A 176 -12.25 1.14 7.87
N GLY A 177 -12.66 -0.03 7.35
CA GLY A 177 -13.58 -0.93 8.03
C GLY A 177 -13.01 -1.49 9.35
N ILE A 178 -11.75 -1.93 9.34
CA ILE A 178 -11.06 -2.44 10.54
C ILE A 178 -10.90 -1.34 11.58
N SER A 179 -10.46 -0.15 11.19
CA SER A 179 -10.29 0.99 12.10
C SER A 179 -11.61 1.35 12.82
N ALA A 180 -12.71 1.42 12.08
CA ALA A 180 -14.03 1.68 12.64
C ALA A 180 -14.48 0.56 13.60
N SER A 181 -14.30 -0.70 13.20
CA SER A 181 -14.68 -1.89 13.97
C SER A 181 -13.94 -2.01 15.29
N ILE A 182 -12.61 -1.80 15.32
CA ILE A 182 -11.79 -1.89 16.53
C ILE A 182 -12.26 -0.91 17.59
N VAL A 183 -12.54 0.32 17.18
CA VAL A 183 -12.99 1.34 18.14
C VAL A 183 -14.50 1.28 18.42
N GLY A 184 -15.27 0.54 17.60
CA GLY A 184 -16.70 0.32 17.78
C GLY A 184 -17.55 1.51 17.39
N ILE A 185 -17.30 2.12 16.24
CA ILE A 185 -18.09 3.22 15.65
C ILE A 185 -18.63 2.83 14.28
N ASP A 186 -19.64 3.57 13.82
CA ASP A 186 -20.18 3.43 12.47
C ASP A 186 -19.14 3.83 11.41
N LEU A 187 -19.10 3.09 10.29
CA LEU A 187 -18.14 3.30 9.20
C LEU A 187 -18.27 4.70 8.57
N PHE A 188 -19.49 5.17 8.34
CA PHE A 188 -19.70 6.49 7.73
C PHE A 188 -19.42 7.63 8.71
N GLU A 189 -19.64 7.42 10.01
CA GLU A 189 -19.21 8.34 11.05
C GLU A 189 -17.67 8.45 11.05
N HIS A 190 -16.98 7.33 10.91
CA HIS A 190 -15.52 7.29 10.80
C HIS A 190 -15.05 8.07 9.56
N ILE A 191 -15.57 7.75 8.37
CA ILE A 191 -15.21 8.44 7.11
C ILE A 191 -15.45 9.94 7.23
N LYS A 192 -16.61 10.36 7.76
CA LYS A 192 -16.91 11.79 7.97
C LYS A 192 -15.91 12.47 8.90
N ASN A 193 -15.47 11.80 9.96
CA ASN A 193 -14.46 12.35 10.87
C ASN A 193 -13.07 12.39 10.24
N MET A 194 -12.72 11.44 9.37
CA MET A 194 -11.46 11.45 8.63
C MET A 194 -11.35 12.63 7.66
N MET A 195 -12.46 13.15 7.13
CA MET A 195 -12.44 14.31 6.21
C MET A 195 -11.68 15.51 6.79
N TYR A 196 -11.67 15.69 8.11
CA TYR A 196 -10.95 16.80 8.74
C TYR A 196 -9.45 16.80 8.47
N THR A 197 -8.79 15.64 8.39
CA THR A 197 -7.37 15.51 8.02
C THR A 197 -7.20 15.24 6.53
N THR A 198 -8.06 14.43 5.95
CA THR A 198 -7.93 13.91 4.60
C THR A 198 -8.17 14.98 3.53
N VAL A 199 -9.22 15.81 3.68
CA VAL A 199 -9.51 16.86 2.69
C VAL A 199 -8.43 17.94 2.65
N PRO A 200 -7.97 18.50 3.78
CA PRO A 200 -6.85 19.44 3.74
C PRO A 200 -5.57 18.81 3.21
N ALA A 201 -5.23 17.57 3.59
CA ALA A 201 -4.07 16.87 3.04
C ALA A 201 -4.17 16.71 1.53
N TRP A 202 -5.35 16.34 1.02
CA TRP A 202 -5.60 16.23 -0.43
C TRP A 202 -5.42 17.55 -1.15
N LEU A 203 -6.02 18.64 -0.63
CA LEU A 203 -5.92 19.99 -1.22
C LEU A 203 -4.48 20.49 -1.26
N ILE A 204 -3.71 20.31 -0.18
CA ILE A 204 -2.30 20.68 -0.16
C ILE A 204 -1.50 19.82 -1.14
N SER A 205 -1.74 18.51 -1.17
CA SER A 205 -1.09 17.60 -2.13
C SER A 205 -1.41 17.98 -3.58
N ALA A 206 -2.68 18.30 -3.87
CA ALA A 206 -3.11 18.77 -5.19
C ALA A 206 -2.38 20.07 -5.60
N ALA A 207 -2.27 21.04 -4.69
CA ALA A 207 -1.55 22.29 -4.94
C ALA A 207 -0.05 22.03 -5.19
N LEU A 208 0.57 21.13 -4.43
CA LEU A 208 1.97 20.73 -4.63
C LEU A 208 2.16 20.01 -5.98
N MET A 209 1.26 19.11 -6.37
CA MET A 209 1.31 18.43 -7.66
C MET A 209 1.09 19.39 -8.83
N LEU A 210 0.27 20.44 -8.65
CA LEU A 210 0.10 21.50 -9.64
C LEU A 210 1.33 22.42 -9.73
N TRP A 211 2.06 22.59 -8.63
CA TRP A 211 3.29 23.39 -8.60
C TRP A 211 4.48 22.64 -9.19
N LEU A 212 4.55 21.33 -9.01
CA LEU A 212 5.55 20.44 -9.60
C LEU A 212 5.21 20.16 -11.07
N LEU A 213 5.24 21.18 -11.92
CA LEU A 213 4.99 20.98 -13.35
C LEU A 213 6.12 20.15 -13.96
N PRO A 214 5.81 19.09 -14.71
CA PRO A 214 6.84 18.37 -15.44
C PRO A 214 7.43 19.27 -16.53
N ASN A 215 8.75 19.20 -16.72
CA ASN A 215 9.46 19.90 -17.81
C ASN A 215 9.12 19.32 -19.19
N VAL A 216 7.91 18.81 -19.35
CA VAL A 216 7.40 18.18 -20.60
C VAL A 216 7.06 19.22 -21.68
N ALA A 217 6.94 20.49 -21.30
CA ALA A 217 6.55 21.57 -22.25
C ALA A 217 7.53 21.79 -23.43
N ALA A 218 8.73 21.21 -23.38
CA ALA A 218 9.73 21.31 -24.43
C ALA A 218 9.97 19.98 -25.18
N HIS A 219 9.31 18.89 -24.78
CA HIS A 219 9.57 17.56 -25.34
C HIS A 219 8.43 17.08 -26.22
N ASP A 220 8.74 17.00 -27.46
CA ASP A 220 8.32 16.15 -28.55
C ASP A 220 6.93 15.51 -28.41
N MET A 221 5.90 16.25 -28.85
CA MET A 221 4.59 15.65 -29.18
C MET A 221 4.77 14.44 -30.14
N ASN A 222 5.87 14.37 -30.89
CA ASN A 222 6.22 13.25 -31.74
C ASN A 222 6.49 11.97 -30.95
N SER A 223 7.07 12.04 -29.75
CA SER A 223 7.31 10.86 -28.92
C SER A 223 6.00 10.23 -28.43
N VAL A 224 5.03 11.05 -28.05
CA VAL A 224 3.69 10.61 -27.63
C VAL A 224 2.91 10.00 -28.79
N GLU A 225 2.95 10.63 -29.97
CA GLU A 225 2.33 10.09 -31.17
C GLU A 225 2.96 8.77 -31.59
N THR A 226 4.28 8.68 -31.53
CA THR A 226 5.03 7.42 -31.78
C THR A 226 4.61 6.34 -30.81
N PHE A 227 4.53 6.65 -29.52
CA PHE A 227 4.10 5.70 -28.48
C PHE A 227 2.66 5.24 -28.65
N ARG A 228 1.75 6.18 -28.99
CA ARG A 228 0.36 5.84 -29.32
C ARG A 228 0.27 4.94 -30.54
N ALA A 229 1.01 5.26 -31.60
CA ALA A 229 1.05 4.44 -32.82
C ALA A 229 1.61 3.03 -32.52
N GLN A 230 2.65 2.92 -31.69
CA GLN A 230 3.18 1.63 -31.25
C GLN A 230 2.14 0.84 -30.44
N LEU A 231 1.41 1.49 -29.50
CA LEU A 231 0.33 0.85 -28.75
C LEU A 231 -0.77 0.32 -29.68
N GLU A 232 -1.20 1.12 -30.65
CA GLU A 232 -2.21 0.71 -31.63
C GLU A 232 -1.72 -0.44 -32.51
N ALA A 233 -0.45 -0.42 -32.93
CA ALA A 233 0.17 -1.48 -33.69
C ALA A 233 0.25 -2.82 -32.95
N THR A 234 0.16 -2.84 -31.61
CA THR A 234 0.10 -4.11 -30.84
C THR A 234 -1.19 -4.90 -31.09
N GLY A 235 -2.23 -4.29 -31.65
CA GLY A 235 -3.55 -4.91 -31.78
C GLY A 235 -4.31 -5.10 -30.46
N LEU A 236 -3.86 -4.47 -29.35
CA LEU A 236 -4.50 -4.58 -28.04
C LEU A 236 -5.47 -3.43 -27.75
N VAL A 237 -5.39 -2.33 -28.53
CA VAL A 237 -6.14 -1.11 -28.27
C VAL A 237 -7.53 -1.18 -28.91
N HIS A 238 -8.54 -1.46 -28.10
CA HIS A 238 -9.93 -1.50 -28.53
C HIS A 238 -10.85 -0.93 -27.43
N ALA A 239 -11.92 -0.25 -27.80
CA ALA A 239 -12.88 0.30 -26.83
C ALA A 239 -13.49 -0.80 -25.93
N TYR A 240 -13.75 -1.99 -26.46
CA TYR A 240 -14.28 -3.13 -25.70
C TYR A 240 -13.26 -3.69 -24.68
N SER A 241 -11.96 -3.46 -24.87
CA SER A 241 -10.92 -3.85 -23.93
C SER A 241 -11.04 -3.16 -22.56
N LEU A 242 -11.80 -2.06 -22.48
CA LEU A 242 -12.10 -1.40 -21.20
C LEU A 242 -13.19 -2.10 -20.36
N ILE A 243 -13.94 -3.04 -20.95
CA ILE A 243 -15.04 -3.75 -20.25
C ILE A 243 -14.58 -4.42 -18.95
N PRO A 244 -13.45 -5.18 -18.89
CA PRO A 244 -13.00 -5.80 -17.65
C PRO A 244 -12.69 -4.78 -16.56
N PHE A 245 -12.05 -3.66 -16.92
CA PHE A 245 -11.75 -2.58 -15.97
C PHE A 245 -13.03 -1.89 -15.48
N ALA A 246 -13.96 -1.57 -16.37
CA ALA A 246 -15.25 -1.01 -16.01
C ALA A 246 -16.03 -1.96 -15.08
N LEU A 247 -16.01 -3.28 -15.36
CA LEU A 247 -16.61 -4.29 -14.49
C LEU A 247 -16.00 -4.27 -13.10
N LEU A 248 -14.68 -4.20 -12.98
CA LEU A 248 -14.00 -4.12 -11.67
C LEU A 248 -14.53 -2.94 -10.86
N VAL A 249 -14.62 -1.75 -11.48
CA VAL A 249 -15.15 -0.55 -10.83
C VAL A 249 -16.62 -0.73 -10.43
N ILE A 250 -17.45 -1.28 -11.32
CA ILE A 250 -18.88 -1.52 -11.05
C ILE A 250 -19.05 -2.50 -9.87
N LEU A 251 -18.33 -3.63 -9.87
CA LEU A 251 -18.41 -4.62 -8.80
C LEU A 251 -17.93 -4.04 -7.46
N ALA A 252 -16.91 -3.20 -7.49
CA ALA A 252 -16.45 -2.48 -6.31
C ALA A 252 -17.55 -1.54 -5.78
N LEU A 253 -18.17 -0.72 -6.64
CA LEU A 253 -19.29 0.16 -6.27
C LEU A 253 -20.51 -0.62 -5.74
N MET A 254 -20.72 -1.85 -6.22
CA MET A 254 -21.75 -2.78 -5.71
C MET A 254 -21.34 -3.46 -4.38
N ARG A 255 -20.18 -3.12 -3.81
CA ARG A 255 -19.64 -3.69 -2.56
C ARG A 255 -19.41 -5.20 -2.62
N VAL A 256 -19.08 -5.72 -3.79
CA VAL A 256 -18.68 -7.12 -3.94
C VAL A 256 -17.29 -7.31 -3.30
N ASN A 257 -17.08 -8.44 -2.62
CA ASN A 257 -15.78 -8.75 -2.02
C ASN A 257 -14.64 -8.62 -3.05
N ALA A 258 -13.53 -7.99 -2.66
CA ALA A 258 -12.42 -7.65 -3.54
C ALA A 258 -11.89 -8.85 -4.35
N ILE A 259 -11.68 -9.99 -3.70
CA ILE A 259 -11.20 -11.22 -4.37
C ILE A 259 -12.22 -11.71 -5.41
N VAL A 260 -13.51 -11.68 -5.06
CA VAL A 260 -14.60 -12.09 -5.97
C VAL A 260 -14.67 -11.14 -7.18
N ALA A 261 -14.57 -9.81 -6.94
CA ALA A 261 -14.56 -8.81 -8.01
C ALA A 261 -13.36 -9.01 -8.96
N MET A 262 -12.16 -9.30 -8.40
CA MET A 262 -10.97 -9.60 -9.20
C MET A 262 -11.15 -10.86 -10.04
N LEU A 263 -11.72 -11.94 -9.47
CA LEU A 263 -11.98 -13.18 -10.21
C LEU A 263 -12.93 -12.98 -11.39
N PHE A 264 -14.06 -12.27 -11.18
CA PHE A 264 -14.96 -11.94 -12.28
C PHE A 264 -14.28 -11.06 -13.34
N THR A 265 -13.44 -10.11 -12.92
CA THR A 265 -12.65 -9.28 -13.84
C THR A 265 -11.70 -10.14 -14.67
N VAL A 266 -11.01 -11.12 -14.07
CA VAL A 266 -10.11 -12.04 -14.77
C VAL A 266 -10.88 -12.85 -15.81
N VAL A 267 -12.06 -13.41 -15.45
CA VAL A 267 -12.89 -14.18 -16.39
C VAL A 267 -13.34 -13.34 -17.58
N VAL A 268 -13.84 -12.13 -17.32
CA VAL A 268 -14.29 -11.24 -18.41
C VAL A 268 -13.09 -10.74 -19.24
N ALA A 269 -11.94 -10.46 -18.64
CA ALA A 269 -10.73 -10.12 -19.37
C ALA A 269 -10.26 -11.26 -20.26
N LEU A 270 -10.36 -12.51 -19.79
CA LEU A 270 -10.06 -13.69 -20.61
C LEU A 270 -11.01 -13.79 -21.83
N ILE A 271 -12.31 -13.60 -21.62
CA ILE A 271 -13.30 -13.59 -22.72
C ILE A 271 -12.97 -12.48 -23.74
N VAL A 272 -12.67 -11.26 -23.26
CA VAL A 272 -12.30 -10.14 -24.12
C VAL A 272 -11.01 -10.41 -24.90
N THR A 273 -10.05 -11.12 -24.30
CA THR A 273 -8.81 -11.49 -25.00
C THR A 273 -9.09 -12.30 -26.26
N TYR A 274 -10.08 -13.20 -26.25
CA TYR A 274 -10.46 -14.00 -27.40
C TYR A 274 -11.15 -13.22 -28.52
N PHE A 275 -11.45 -11.94 -28.35
CA PHE A 275 -11.99 -11.09 -29.42
C PHE A 275 -10.91 -10.61 -30.39
N HIS A 276 -9.65 -10.54 -29.95
CA HIS A 276 -8.54 -10.04 -30.76
C HIS A 276 -7.32 -10.98 -30.84
N SER A 277 -7.29 -12.02 -30.00
CA SER A 277 -6.24 -13.05 -30.03
C SER A 277 -6.81 -14.43 -29.71
N THR A 278 -6.11 -15.47 -30.11
CA THR A 278 -6.54 -16.87 -29.89
C THR A 278 -5.45 -17.66 -29.19
N PRO A 279 -5.10 -17.28 -27.92
CA PRO A 279 -4.05 -18.00 -27.19
C PRO A 279 -4.49 -19.46 -26.91
N ASP A 280 -3.55 -20.40 -27.03
CA ASP A 280 -3.77 -21.76 -26.59
C ASP A 280 -3.70 -21.89 -25.07
N LEU A 281 -4.12 -23.01 -24.52
CA LEU A 281 -4.13 -23.24 -23.06
C LEU A 281 -2.72 -23.19 -22.46
N LYS A 282 -1.69 -23.59 -23.19
CA LYS A 282 -0.30 -23.54 -22.73
C LYS A 282 0.17 -22.09 -22.60
N GLN A 283 -0.15 -21.26 -23.59
CA GLN A 283 0.17 -19.83 -23.59
C GLN A 283 -0.59 -19.09 -22.50
N LEU A 284 -1.87 -19.39 -22.29
CA LEU A 284 -2.65 -18.83 -21.17
C LEU A 284 -2.04 -19.21 -19.83
N GLY A 285 -1.66 -20.48 -19.62
CA GLY A 285 -0.99 -20.91 -18.40
C GLY A 285 0.32 -20.17 -18.17
N ALA A 286 1.12 -19.96 -19.22
CA ALA A 286 2.36 -19.20 -19.14
C ALA A 286 2.10 -17.70 -18.78
N TRP A 287 1.08 -17.08 -19.36
CA TRP A 287 0.73 -15.69 -19.07
C TRP A 287 0.14 -15.51 -17.67
N PHE A 288 -0.67 -16.43 -17.19
CA PHE A 288 -1.17 -16.37 -15.81
C PHE A 288 -0.08 -16.62 -14.77
N TYR A 289 0.89 -17.48 -15.08
CA TYR A 289 2.01 -17.75 -14.18
C TYR A 289 3.06 -16.63 -14.25
N GLY A 290 3.68 -16.43 -15.39
CA GLY A 290 4.84 -15.53 -15.59
C GLY A 290 4.51 -14.11 -16.08
N GLY A 291 3.19 -13.78 -16.19
CA GLY A 291 2.72 -12.49 -16.72
C GLY A 291 2.57 -12.48 -18.23
N TYR A 292 1.73 -11.55 -18.71
CA TYR A 292 1.59 -11.31 -20.15
C TYR A 292 2.92 -10.82 -20.72
N LYS A 293 3.32 -11.35 -21.88
CA LYS A 293 4.51 -10.96 -22.60
C LYS A 293 4.15 -10.53 -24.01
N LEU A 294 4.47 -9.29 -24.33
CA LEU A 294 4.36 -8.78 -25.69
C LEU A 294 5.61 -9.21 -26.47
N GLU A 295 5.39 -10.00 -27.51
CA GLU A 295 6.47 -10.51 -28.38
C GLU A 295 6.61 -9.66 -29.62
N GLY A 296 7.82 -9.53 -30.14
CA GLY A 296 8.14 -8.83 -31.40
C GLY A 296 9.23 -7.75 -31.23
N GLU A 297 10.21 -7.76 -32.13
CA GLU A 297 11.33 -6.79 -32.15
C GLU A 297 10.83 -5.34 -32.28
N ALA A 298 9.72 -5.12 -33.00
CA ALA A 298 9.13 -3.79 -33.21
C ALA A 298 8.54 -3.15 -31.90
N PHE A 299 8.34 -3.95 -30.86
CA PHE A 299 7.68 -3.52 -29.63
C PHE A 299 8.62 -3.45 -28.42
N LYS A 300 9.94 -3.55 -28.61
CA LYS A 300 10.90 -3.60 -27.50
C LYS A 300 10.77 -2.45 -26.52
N ASP A 301 10.47 -1.25 -26.99
CA ASP A 301 10.37 -0.05 -26.15
C ASP A 301 9.14 -0.08 -25.24
N ILE A 302 8.00 -0.57 -25.76
CA ILE A 302 6.75 -0.66 -25.01
C ILE A 302 6.57 -2.00 -24.31
N ALA A 303 7.28 -3.05 -24.75
CA ALA A 303 7.17 -4.40 -24.18
C ALA A 303 7.43 -4.41 -22.66
N ARG A 304 8.42 -3.64 -22.19
CA ARG A 304 8.73 -3.53 -20.73
C ARG A 304 7.58 -2.96 -19.91
N LEU A 305 6.73 -2.14 -20.50
CA LEU A 305 5.61 -1.49 -19.83
C LEU A 305 4.35 -2.37 -19.87
N ILE A 306 4.17 -3.13 -20.94
CA ILE A 306 2.99 -3.96 -21.18
C ILE A 306 3.21 -5.42 -20.72
N SER A 307 4.45 -5.92 -20.68
CA SER A 307 4.76 -7.27 -20.20
C SER A 307 4.83 -7.30 -18.69
N ARG A 308 3.67 -7.47 -18.02
CA ARG A 308 3.53 -7.41 -16.56
C ARG A 308 2.48 -8.39 -16.04
N GLY A 309 2.43 -8.52 -14.71
CA GLY A 309 1.48 -9.35 -13.98
C GLY A 309 1.99 -10.78 -13.78
N GLY A 310 1.05 -11.70 -13.57
CA GLY A 310 1.32 -13.12 -13.29
C GLY A 310 1.54 -13.43 -11.83
N LEU A 311 1.33 -14.69 -11.46
CA LEU A 311 1.52 -15.17 -10.08
C LEU A 311 2.95 -14.98 -9.59
N GLU A 312 3.93 -15.27 -10.46
CA GLU A 312 5.36 -15.19 -10.15
C GLU A 312 5.76 -13.79 -9.70
N SER A 313 5.19 -12.75 -10.32
CA SER A 313 5.48 -11.36 -9.97
C SER A 313 5.13 -11.00 -8.52
N MET A 314 4.20 -11.75 -7.92
CA MET A 314 3.73 -11.51 -6.55
C MET A 314 4.51 -12.30 -5.50
N PHE A 315 5.29 -13.32 -5.87
CA PHE A 315 6.04 -14.13 -4.90
C PHE A 315 7.03 -13.31 -4.08
N PHE A 316 7.66 -12.33 -4.71
CA PHE A 316 8.56 -11.41 -4.02
C PHE A 316 7.86 -10.69 -2.86
N THR A 317 6.69 -10.12 -3.13
CA THR A 317 5.91 -9.39 -2.11
C THR A 317 5.32 -10.34 -1.06
N GLN A 318 4.78 -11.48 -1.47
CA GLN A 318 4.20 -12.48 -0.54
C GLN A 318 5.22 -13.03 0.45
N THR A 319 6.42 -13.32 -0.01
CA THR A 319 7.50 -13.80 0.88
C THR A 319 7.93 -12.73 1.87
N ILE A 320 7.94 -11.44 1.49
CA ILE A 320 8.18 -10.34 2.43
C ILE A 320 7.07 -10.23 3.46
N VAL A 321 5.81 -10.37 3.05
CA VAL A 321 4.67 -10.37 4.00
C VAL A 321 4.85 -11.48 5.04
N ILE A 322 5.13 -12.70 4.60
CA ILE A 322 5.34 -13.85 5.50
C ILE A 322 6.50 -13.58 6.46
N LEU A 323 7.64 -13.11 5.96
CA LEU A 323 8.81 -12.81 6.76
C LEU A 323 8.59 -11.64 7.72
N GLY A 324 7.97 -10.55 7.26
CA GLY A 324 7.66 -9.37 8.08
C GLY A 324 6.69 -9.71 9.22
N MET A 325 5.63 -10.47 8.93
CA MET A 325 4.71 -10.93 9.97
C MET A 325 5.36 -11.91 10.94
N SER A 326 6.24 -12.80 10.45
CA SER A 326 7.04 -13.67 11.32
C SER A 326 7.92 -12.86 12.26
N LEU A 327 8.61 -11.83 11.74
CA LEU A 327 9.39 -10.90 12.55
C LEU A 327 8.53 -10.20 13.61
N GLY A 328 7.35 -9.71 13.23
CA GLY A 328 6.38 -9.09 14.13
C GLY A 328 5.92 -10.03 15.25
N GLY A 329 5.56 -11.26 14.91
CA GLY A 329 5.18 -12.29 15.87
C GLY A 329 6.31 -12.64 16.83
N LEU A 330 7.55 -12.68 16.34
CA LEU A 330 8.75 -12.92 17.18
C LEU A 330 8.99 -11.73 18.12
N LEU A 331 8.96 -10.49 17.63
CA LEU A 331 9.12 -9.27 18.45
C LEU A 331 8.05 -9.17 19.55
N PHE A 332 6.83 -9.61 19.25
CA PHE A 332 5.78 -9.69 20.25
C PHE A 332 6.08 -10.76 21.29
N SER A 333 6.45 -11.96 20.86
CA SER A 333 6.73 -13.11 21.72
C SER A 333 7.90 -12.85 22.68
N ILE A 334 8.99 -12.25 22.22
CA ILE A 334 10.15 -11.90 23.06
C ILE A 334 9.91 -10.64 23.93
N GLY A 335 8.74 -10.00 23.85
CA GLY A 335 8.34 -8.92 24.72
C GLY A 335 8.76 -7.51 24.29
N VAL A 336 9.37 -7.32 23.12
CA VAL A 336 9.77 -5.99 22.62
C VAL A 336 8.53 -5.11 22.43
N ILE A 337 7.56 -5.54 21.62
CA ILE A 337 6.35 -4.76 21.33
C ILE A 337 5.53 -4.50 22.59
N PRO A 338 5.19 -5.50 23.43
CA PRO A 338 4.47 -5.27 24.69
C PRO A 338 5.14 -4.25 25.61
N SER A 339 6.47 -4.32 25.77
CA SER A 339 7.22 -3.38 26.62
C SER A 339 7.24 -1.95 26.07
N LEU A 340 7.34 -1.78 24.74
CA LEU A 340 7.23 -0.48 24.10
C LEU A 340 5.83 0.13 24.29
N LEU A 341 4.77 -0.66 24.11
CA LEU A 341 3.39 -0.23 24.32
C LEU A 341 3.15 0.20 25.78
N GLU A 342 3.69 -0.53 26.74
CA GLU A 342 3.60 -0.17 28.16
C GLU A 342 4.36 1.12 28.49
N ALA A 343 5.54 1.31 27.90
CA ALA A 343 6.33 2.52 28.10
C ALA A 343 5.58 3.78 27.63
N ILE A 344 4.89 3.69 26.49
CA ILE A 344 4.13 4.81 25.91
C ILE A 344 2.89 5.15 26.75
N ARG A 345 2.24 4.18 27.36
CA ARG A 345 1.06 4.40 28.22
C ARG A 345 1.32 5.39 29.38
N ALA A 346 2.53 5.47 29.87
CA ALA A 346 2.89 6.35 30.99
C ALA A 346 2.84 7.84 30.65
N PHE A 347 2.84 8.23 29.36
CA PHE A 347 2.86 9.63 28.91
C PHE A 347 1.50 10.23 28.58
N LEU A 348 0.39 9.49 28.77
CA LEU A 348 -0.93 9.80 28.26
C LEU A 348 -1.73 10.68 29.24
N THR A 349 -1.45 11.97 29.27
CA THR A 349 -2.10 12.91 30.22
C THR A 349 -3.11 13.86 29.57
N ASN A 350 -3.05 14.04 28.26
CA ASN A 350 -3.97 14.93 27.52
C ASN A 350 -4.18 14.44 26.07
N ALA A 351 -5.12 15.07 25.35
CA ALA A 351 -5.48 14.68 23.99
C ALA A 351 -4.30 14.72 22.99
N GLY A 352 -3.46 15.75 23.05
CA GLY A 352 -2.31 15.90 22.18
C GLY A 352 -1.28 14.77 22.38
N ARG A 353 -0.95 14.48 23.65
CA ARG A 353 -0.04 13.38 23.97
C ARG A 353 -0.65 12.02 23.61
N ALA A 354 -1.95 11.83 23.79
CA ALA A 354 -2.62 10.61 23.40
C ALA A 354 -2.58 10.41 21.88
N THR A 355 -2.95 11.42 21.08
CA THR A 355 -2.87 11.37 19.63
C THR A 355 -1.45 11.12 19.12
N PHE A 356 -0.45 11.84 19.68
CA PHE A 356 0.95 11.63 19.35
C PHE A 356 1.41 10.20 19.65
N SER A 357 1.05 9.67 20.83
CA SER A 357 1.43 8.32 21.22
C SER A 357 0.80 7.25 20.33
N VAL A 358 -0.47 7.39 19.98
CA VAL A 358 -1.13 6.48 19.02
C VAL A 358 -0.44 6.54 17.66
N ALA A 359 -0.20 7.75 17.15
CA ALA A 359 0.44 7.94 15.86
C ALA A 359 1.85 7.32 15.83
N MET A 360 2.69 7.61 16.84
CA MET A 360 4.05 7.08 16.93
C MET A 360 4.07 5.56 17.14
N THR A 361 3.09 5.01 17.86
CA THR A 361 2.94 3.55 17.99
C THR A 361 2.59 2.92 16.64
N SER A 362 1.62 3.47 15.92
CA SER A 362 1.23 2.97 14.60
C SER A 362 2.38 3.05 13.59
N VAL A 363 3.10 4.17 13.57
CA VAL A 363 4.31 4.34 12.74
C VAL A 363 5.39 3.33 13.17
N GLY A 364 5.65 3.19 14.47
CA GLY A 364 6.64 2.25 14.99
C GLY A 364 6.33 0.79 14.63
N VAL A 365 5.06 0.39 14.68
CA VAL A 365 4.63 -0.95 14.25
C VAL A 365 4.84 -1.13 12.75
N ASN A 366 4.54 -0.12 11.92
CA ASN A 366 4.83 -0.17 10.48
C ASN A 366 6.34 -0.37 10.21
N PHE A 367 7.21 0.31 10.95
CA PHE A 367 8.66 0.14 10.80
C PHE A 367 9.16 -1.22 11.32
N LEU A 368 8.59 -1.73 12.41
CA LEU A 368 9.05 -2.98 13.04
C LEU A 368 8.47 -4.23 12.37
N ILE A 369 7.21 -4.16 11.93
CA ILE A 369 6.49 -5.33 11.38
C ILE A 369 6.28 -5.20 9.87
N GLY A 370 6.13 -3.95 9.37
CA GLY A 370 5.89 -3.67 7.95
C GLY A 370 4.45 -3.91 7.51
N GLU A 371 3.48 -4.05 8.45
CA GLU A 371 2.12 -4.45 8.12
C GLU A 371 1.09 -3.48 8.72
N GLN A 372 0.19 -2.95 7.87
CA GLN A 372 -0.75 -1.90 8.25
C GLN A 372 -1.92 -2.40 9.14
N TYR A 373 -2.44 -3.61 8.92
CA TYR A 373 -3.55 -4.13 9.72
C TYR A 373 -3.14 -4.35 11.18
N LEU A 374 -1.94 -4.89 11.41
CA LEU A 374 -1.38 -5.03 12.75
C LEU A 374 -1.09 -3.67 13.39
N SER A 375 -0.64 -2.70 12.61
CA SER A 375 -0.44 -1.33 13.09
C SER A 375 -1.74 -0.72 13.64
N ILE A 376 -2.84 -0.85 12.88
CA ILE A 376 -4.16 -0.38 13.27
C ILE A 376 -4.69 -1.14 14.50
N LEU A 377 -4.62 -2.48 14.45
CA LEU A 377 -5.19 -3.35 15.48
C LEU A 377 -4.49 -3.16 16.82
N LEU A 378 -3.13 -3.26 16.85
CA LEU A 378 -2.33 -3.11 18.07
C LEU A 378 -2.52 -1.74 18.72
N SER A 379 -2.45 -0.70 17.93
CA SER A 379 -2.62 0.67 18.42
C SER A 379 -4.06 0.92 18.88
N GLY A 380 -5.05 0.47 18.10
CA GLY A 380 -6.46 0.66 18.42
C GLY A 380 -6.86 0.00 19.75
N GLU A 381 -6.57 -1.29 19.92
CA GLU A 381 -6.87 -2.01 21.17
C GLU A 381 -6.12 -1.43 22.37
N THR A 382 -4.85 -1.02 22.17
CA THR A 382 -4.02 -0.49 23.25
C THR A 382 -4.53 0.85 23.78
N PHE A 383 -4.99 1.75 22.88
CA PHE A 383 -5.29 3.13 23.27
C PHE A 383 -6.78 3.43 23.41
N LYS A 384 -7.68 2.55 23.00
CA LYS A 384 -9.14 2.72 23.19
C LYS A 384 -9.51 3.05 24.66
N PRO A 385 -9.02 2.29 25.69
CA PRO A 385 -9.34 2.63 27.08
C PRO A 385 -8.78 3.98 27.53
N VAL A 386 -7.73 4.48 26.87
CA VAL A 386 -7.12 5.78 27.19
C VAL A 386 -8.01 6.92 26.69
N TYR A 387 -8.51 6.81 25.45
CA TYR A 387 -9.43 7.79 24.89
C TYR A 387 -10.70 7.88 25.72
N ASP A 388 -11.22 6.74 26.23
CA ASP A 388 -12.36 6.69 27.13
C ASP A 388 -12.09 7.46 28.44
N LYS A 389 -10.92 7.25 29.06
CA LYS A 389 -10.52 7.96 30.30
C LYS A 389 -10.34 9.47 30.09
N LEU A 390 -9.89 9.88 28.92
CA LEU A 390 -9.72 11.30 28.57
C LEU A 390 -11.01 11.98 28.13
N GLY A 391 -12.14 11.27 28.08
CA GLY A 391 -13.43 11.79 27.60
C GLY A 391 -13.42 12.14 26.11
N LEU A 392 -12.51 11.52 25.33
CA LEU A 392 -12.42 11.70 23.89
C LEU A 392 -13.31 10.67 23.17
N HIS A 393 -13.99 11.11 22.12
CA HIS A 393 -14.78 10.21 21.29
C HIS A 393 -13.88 9.26 20.50
N SER A 394 -14.26 7.97 20.41
CA SER A 394 -13.49 6.91 19.74
C SER A 394 -13.19 7.20 18.26
N ARG A 395 -14.01 8.03 17.58
CA ARG A 395 -13.77 8.43 16.20
C ARG A 395 -12.44 9.18 15.99
N ASN A 396 -11.95 9.90 17.03
CA ASN A 396 -10.65 10.57 16.96
C ASN A 396 -9.51 9.54 16.95
N LEU A 397 -9.67 8.44 17.71
CA LEU A 397 -8.72 7.32 17.68
C LEU A 397 -8.71 6.66 16.29
N ALA A 398 -9.89 6.30 15.76
CA ALA A 398 -9.99 5.67 14.43
C ALA A 398 -9.30 6.51 13.35
N ARG A 399 -9.51 7.85 13.35
CA ARG A 399 -8.83 8.76 12.43
C ARG A 399 -7.32 8.69 12.57
N THR A 400 -6.78 8.71 13.79
CA THR A 400 -5.33 8.64 14.03
C THR A 400 -4.76 7.31 13.58
N LEU A 401 -5.50 6.20 13.74
CA LEU A 401 -5.09 4.87 13.27
C LEU A 401 -4.91 4.84 11.74
N GLU A 402 -5.83 5.46 11.00
CA GLU A 402 -5.72 5.57 9.54
C GLU A 402 -4.59 6.50 9.11
N ASP A 403 -4.48 7.68 9.75
CA ASP A 403 -3.48 8.69 9.40
C ASP A 403 -2.04 8.25 9.69
N ALA A 404 -1.83 7.33 10.62
CA ALA A 404 -0.52 6.87 11.03
C ALA A 404 -0.27 5.37 10.72
N GLY A 405 -1.31 4.56 10.68
CA GLY A 405 -1.22 3.13 10.44
C GLY A 405 -1.28 2.77 8.96
N THR A 406 -2.29 3.26 8.25
CA THR A 406 -2.52 2.92 6.85
C THR A 406 -1.61 3.71 5.91
N VAL A 407 -1.71 5.05 5.95
CA VAL A 407 -1.07 5.88 4.90
C VAL A 407 0.45 6.01 5.03
N ILE A 408 1.02 5.62 6.15
CA ILE A 408 2.48 5.60 6.35
C ILE A 408 3.11 4.29 5.86
N ASN A 409 2.34 3.20 5.78
CA ASN A 409 2.87 1.91 5.34
C ASN A 409 3.61 1.99 3.99
N PRO A 410 3.08 2.64 2.92
CA PRO A 410 3.78 2.73 1.63
C PRO A 410 5.11 3.49 1.69
N LEU A 411 5.38 4.24 2.77
CA LEU A 411 6.61 5.01 2.94
C LEU A 411 7.74 4.20 3.62
N VAL A 412 7.45 2.99 4.07
CA VAL A 412 8.44 2.12 4.72
C VAL A 412 8.99 1.13 3.68
N PRO A 413 10.31 1.15 3.37
CA PRO A 413 10.89 0.38 2.26
C PRO A 413 10.75 -1.14 2.35
N TRP A 414 10.56 -1.67 3.55
CA TRP A 414 10.38 -3.11 3.81
C TRP A 414 8.96 -3.48 4.25
N SER A 415 8.03 -2.54 4.17
CA SER A 415 6.62 -2.83 4.45
C SER A 415 5.93 -3.53 3.28
N VAL A 416 4.79 -4.13 3.60
CA VAL A 416 3.94 -4.81 2.60
C VAL A 416 3.56 -3.88 1.46
N CYS A 417 3.04 -2.68 1.77
CA CYS A 417 2.64 -1.72 0.72
C CYS A 417 3.86 -1.13 0.00
N GLY A 418 4.92 -0.76 0.73
CA GLY A 418 6.12 -0.19 0.14
C GLY A 418 6.77 -1.13 -0.88
N VAL A 419 6.94 -2.39 -0.51
CA VAL A 419 7.52 -3.42 -1.39
C VAL A 419 6.63 -3.70 -2.59
N PHE A 420 5.32 -3.89 -2.36
CA PHE A 420 4.36 -4.13 -3.44
C PHE A 420 4.34 -2.98 -4.45
N ILE A 421 4.24 -1.75 -3.98
CA ILE A 421 4.16 -0.55 -4.82
C ILE A 421 5.46 -0.36 -5.60
N SER A 422 6.61 -0.51 -4.93
CA SER A 422 7.92 -0.43 -5.62
C SER A 422 8.01 -1.43 -6.75
N HIS A 423 7.55 -2.67 -6.54
CA HIS A 423 7.53 -3.69 -7.57
C HIS A 423 6.51 -3.37 -8.68
N ALA A 424 5.29 -2.96 -8.31
CA ALA A 424 4.22 -2.67 -9.27
C ALA A 424 4.53 -1.45 -10.16
N LEU A 425 5.08 -0.38 -9.57
CA LEU A 425 5.39 0.85 -10.30
C LEU A 425 6.81 0.88 -10.87
N GLY A 426 7.72 0.00 -10.38
CA GLY A 426 9.11 -0.05 -10.82
C GLY A 426 9.98 1.08 -10.25
N VAL A 427 9.57 1.69 -9.13
CA VAL A 427 10.26 2.80 -8.47
C VAL A 427 10.48 2.47 -6.99
N PRO A 428 11.71 2.51 -6.47
CA PRO A 428 11.98 2.26 -5.06
C PRO A 428 11.30 3.26 -4.13
N VAL A 429 10.97 2.81 -2.90
CA VAL A 429 10.26 3.67 -1.90
C VAL A 429 10.99 4.98 -1.65
N TRP A 430 12.31 4.95 -1.47
CA TRP A 430 13.11 6.16 -1.15
C TRP A 430 13.10 7.21 -2.25
N GLU A 431 12.83 6.82 -3.51
CA GLU A 431 12.72 7.75 -4.64
C GLU A 431 11.35 8.43 -4.66
N TYR A 432 10.25 7.70 -4.51
CA TYR A 432 8.90 8.30 -4.53
C TYR A 432 8.46 8.91 -3.20
N LEU A 433 9.09 8.52 -2.08
CA LEU A 433 8.74 9.01 -0.74
C LEU A 433 8.67 10.55 -0.65
N PRO A 434 9.62 11.33 -1.20
CA PRO A 434 9.55 12.79 -1.14
C PRO A 434 8.31 13.38 -1.80
N TYR A 435 7.70 12.65 -2.73
CA TYR A 435 6.57 13.09 -3.55
C TYR A 435 5.23 12.46 -3.13
N ALA A 436 5.23 11.53 -2.18
CA ALA A 436 4.02 10.92 -1.62
C ALA A 436 3.35 11.86 -0.60
N PHE A 437 3.05 13.10 -1.03
CA PHE A 437 2.62 14.21 -0.18
C PHE A 437 1.44 13.88 0.72
N PHE A 438 0.41 13.26 0.19
CA PHE A 438 -0.79 12.92 0.94
C PHE A 438 -0.48 12.07 2.17
N CYS A 439 0.44 11.12 2.03
CA CYS A 439 0.73 10.15 3.08
C CYS A 439 1.30 10.83 4.34
N TYR A 440 2.33 11.65 4.21
CA TYR A 440 2.91 12.32 5.38
C TYR A 440 2.15 13.57 5.82
N LEU A 441 1.42 14.25 4.92
CA LEU A 441 0.55 15.37 5.30
C LEU A 441 -0.63 14.92 6.15
N SER A 442 -1.23 13.74 5.88
CA SER A 442 -2.26 13.15 6.74
C SER A 442 -1.77 12.95 8.18
N LEU A 443 -0.57 12.38 8.33
CA LEU A 443 0.06 12.22 9.65
C LEU A 443 0.33 13.56 10.32
N ALA A 444 0.91 14.52 9.58
CA ALA A 444 1.23 15.84 10.11
C ALA A 444 -0.02 16.57 10.61
N LEU A 445 -1.11 16.55 9.83
CA LEU A 445 -2.37 17.20 10.20
C LEU A 445 -3.03 16.54 11.41
N THR A 446 -3.00 15.21 11.51
CA THR A 446 -3.55 14.53 12.69
C THR A 446 -2.77 14.90 13.95
N LEU A 447 -1.44 15.06 13.87
CA LEU A 447 -0.62 15.52 15.00
C LEU A 447 -0.94 16.96 15.37
N VAL A 448 -1.03 17.87 14.39
CA VAL A 448 -1.40 19.28 14.62
C VAL A 448 -2.78 19.36 15.28
N PHE A 449 -3.78 18.65 14.79
CA PHE A 449 -5.13 18.66 15.36
C PHE A 449 -5.18 18.00 16.74
N GLY A 450 -4.37 16.97 16.98
CA GLY A 450 -4.21 16.39 18.32
C GLY A 450 -3.69 17.40 19.36
N TRP A 451 -2.70 18.22 18.99
CA TRP A 451 -2.11 19.22 19.88
C TRP A 451 -2.95 20.48 20.05
N THR A 452 -3.58 20.94 18.97
CA THR A 452 -4.40 22.16 19.00
C THR A 452 -5.81 21.91 19.58
N GLY A 453 -6.25 20.65 19.60
CA GLY A 453 -7.62 20.28 19.96
C GLY A 453 -8.66 20.57 18.87
N LEU A 454 -8.23 21.15 17.73
CA LEU A 454 -9.10 21.39 16.58
C LEU A 454 -9.66 20.07 16.06
N THR A 455 -10.96 20.04 15.76
CA THR A 455 -11.66 18.87 15.22
C THR A 455 -11.71 17.65 16.15
N LEU A 456 -11.22 17.74 17.40
CA LEU A 456 -11.36 16.69 18.38
C LEU A 456 -12.75 16.70 18.99
N SER A 457 -13.44 15.58 18.86
CA SER A 457 -14.75 15.37 19.46
C SER A 457 -14.59 14.83 20.87
N LYS A 458 -15.32 15.38 21.81
CA LYS A 458 -15.49 14.86 23.17
C LYS A 458 -16.72 13.95 23.23
N LYS A 459 -16.76 13.07 24.24
CA LYS A 459 -17.96 12.27 24.55
C LYS A 459 -19.09 13.13 25.05
#